data_6a3f71bd7e08ea4c74f4c3ffae326d92
#
_entry.id   6a3f71bd7e08ea4c74f4c3ffae326d92
#
_cell.length_a   1.000
_cell.length_b   1.000
_cell.length_c   1.000
_cell.angle_alpha   90.00
_cell.angle_beta   90.00
_cell.angle_gamma   90.00
#
_symmetry.space_group_name_H-M   'P 1'
#
loop_
_entity.id
_entity.type
_entity.pdbx_description
1 polymer ?
#
loop_
_entity_poly.entity_id
_entity_poly.type
_entity_poly.pdbx_seq_one_letter_code
_entity_poly.pdbx_strand_id
1 'polypeptide(L)'
;MSYNYALRPGVTQKVAAAATAASSSAVGSQCQYVRLIATQDCHVKFGTSTAQGVATMNGAISGAATITIDTVVPGLAPITVGQVVTGTGITALITVASITSATVIVLSGNVSVGNNVVLTFSDTAAAPATANDMFVSAEEFEIFKVSPNTKVSVIRSGSTDGSLFITEMTG
;
A
#
# COMPACT_ATOMS: atom_id res chain seq x y z
N MET A 1 32.41 23.38 -1.98
CA MET A 1 31.62 23.68 -0.75
C MET A 1 30.68 22.52 -0.54
N SER A 2 30.84 21.78 0.55
CA SER A 2 29.92 20.69 0.93
C SER A 2 28.80 21.31 1.73
N TYR A 3 27.60 21.37 1.15
CA TYR A 3 26.40 21.77 1.89
C TYR A 3 25.93 20.55 2.69
N ASN A 4 26.26 20.49 3.98
CA ASN A 4 25.63 19.55 4.90
C ASN A 4 24.19 20.00 5.12
N TYR A 5 23.26 19.48 4.31
CA TYR A 5 21.84 19.64 4.58
C TYR A 5 21.49 18.74 5.77
N ALA A 6 21.35 19.36 6.95
CA ALA A 6 20.83 18.66 8.11
C ALA A 6 19.34 18.36 7.87
N LEU A 7 19.00 17.07 7.75
CA LEU A 7 17.61 16.63 7.67
C LEU A 7 16.91 16.94 9.00
N ARG A 8 15.76 17.58 8.93
CA ARG A 8 14.91 17.88 10.10
C ARG A 8 13.89 16.77 10.28
N PRO A 9 13.77 16.16 11.49
CA PRO A 9 12.71 15.22 11.78
C PRO A 9 11.35 15.93 11.80
N GLY A 10 10.38 15.35 11.14
CA GLY A 10 8.99 15.76 11.08
C GLY A 10 8.08 14.81 11.86
N VAL A 11 6.95 14.45 11.27
CA VAL A 11 5.98 13.53 11.87
C VAL A 11 6.59 12.13 11.99
N THR A 12 6.39 11.48 13.15
CA THR A 12 6.73 10.07 13.36
C THR A 12 5.45 9.25 13.46
N GLN A 13 5.38 8.19 12.67
CA GLN A 13 4.32 7.19 12.72
C GLN A 13 4.87 5.91 13.34
N LYS A 14 4.05 5.23 14.16
CA LYS A 14 4.34 3.92 14.72
C LYS A 14 3.42 2.89 14.07
N VAL A 15 3.99 1.84 13.49
CA VAL A 15 3.26 0.74 12.86
C VAL A 15 3.64 -0.57 13.54
N ALA A 16 2.66 -1.41 13.85
CA ALA A 16 2.92 -2.72 14.44
C ALA A 16 3.59 -3.64 13.40
N ALA A 17 4.71 -4.23 13.77
CA ALA A 17 5.38 -5.30 13.02
C ALA A 17 4.96 -6.64 13.65
N ALA A 18 3.92 -7.25 13.12
CA ALA A 18 3.30 -8.47 13.63
C ALA A 18 3.24 -9.56 12.54
N ALA A 19 2.64 -10.71 12.86
CA ALA A 19 2.48 -11.82 11.90
C ALA A 19 1.61 -11.43 10.68
N THR A 20 0.73 -10.45 10.84
CA THR A 20 -0.04 -9.86 9.74
C THR A 20 0.57 -8.51 9.40
N ALA A 21 0.81 -8.27 8.12
CA ALA A 21 1.37 -7.01 7.67
C ALA A 21 0.44 -5.84 7.99
N ALA A 22 1.03 -4.74 8.46
CA ALA A 22 0.35 -3.48 8.70
C ALA A 22 1.00 -2.37 7.88
N SER A 23 0.27 -1.28 7.64
CA SER A 23 0.77 -0.14 6.84
C SER A 23 0.65 1.18 7.59
N SER A 24 1.61 2.07 7.35
CA SER A 24 1.57 3.45 7.80
C SER A 24 0.45 4.25 7.10
N SER A 25 0.15 5.43 7.60
CA SER A 25 -0.44 6.49 6.78
C SER A 25 0.57 6.99 5.74
N ALA A 26 0.10 7.69 4.73
CA ALA A 26 0.97 8.32 3.74
C ALA A 26 1.87 9.37 4.41
N VAL A 27 3.13 9.43 3.98
CA VAL A 27 4.02 10.55 4.34
C VAL A 27 3.54 11.83 3.67
N GLY A 28 3.90 12.97 4.26
CA GLY A 28 3.50 14.27 3.75
C GLY A 28 3.97 14.54 2.32
N SER A 29 3.25 15.43 1.63
CA SER A 29 3.55 15.80 0.24
C SER A 29 4.91 16.49 0.05
N GLN A 30 5.51 17.00 1.11
CA GLN A 30 6.83 17.63 1.12
C GLN A 30 7.93 16.69 1.63
N CYS A 31 7.59 15.49 2.08
CA CYS A 31 8.54 14.50 2.59
C CYS A 31 9.30 13.86 1.43
N GLN A 32 10.62 13.94 1.48
CA GLN A 32 11.52 13.33 0.50
C GLN A 32 12.36 12.19 1.09
N TYR A 33 12.46 12.11 2.40
CA TYR A 33 13.20 11.08 3.10
C TYR A 33 12.43 10.60 4.32
N VAL A 34 12.58 9.32 4.63
CA VAL A 34 12.08 8.74 5.86
C VAL A 34 13.22 8.04 6.59
N ARG A 35 13.21 8.16 7.91
CA ARG A 35 14.06 7.37 8.79
C ARG A 35 13.22 6.24 9.38
N LEU A 36 13.69 5.02 9.25
CA LEU A 36 13.09 3.83 9.83
C LEU A 36 13.90 3.37 11.04
N ILE A 37 13.20 2.97 12.11
CA ILE A 37 13.78 2.27 13.27
C ILE A 37 12.78 1.19 13.68
N ALA A 38 13.24 -0.05 13.77
CA ALA A 38 12.42 -1.17 14.23
C ALA A 38 12.83 -1.60 15.64
N THR A 39 11.88 -2.05 16.45
CA THR A 39 12.18 -2.65 17.78
C THR A 39 12.44 -4.15 17.71
N GLN A 40 12.09 -4.79 16.60
CA GLN A 40 12.37 -6.18 16.27
C GLN A 40 12.63 -6.27 14.76
N ASP A 41 13.38 -7.28 14.34
CA ASP A 41 13.64 -7.54 12.93
C ASP A 41 12.34 -7.63 12.14
N CYS A 42 12.28 -6.93 11.02
CA CYS A 42 11.09 -6.88 10.19
C CYS A 42 11.41 -6.76 8.71
N HIS A 43 10.41 -7.02 7.86
CA HIS A 43 10.47 -6.75 6.44
C HIS A 43 9.56 -5.58 6.12
N VAL A 44 10.01 -4.69 5.26
CA VAL A 44 9.28 -3.48 4.86
C VAL A 44 9.15 -3.36 3.35
N LYS A 45 8.05 -2.77 2.93
CA LYS A 45 7.74 -2.47 1.55
C LYS A 45 7.24 -1.05 1.41
N PHE A 46 7.84 -0.30 0.50
CA PHE A 46 7.41 1.05 0.17
C PHE A 46 6.41 1.04 -0.98
N GLY A 47 5.44 1.94 -0.94
CA GLY A 47 4.50 2.14 -2.03
C GLY A 47 3.80 3.49 -1.94
N THR A 48 3.22 3.94 -3.03
CA THR A 48 2.40 5.16 -3.08
C THR A 48 0.93 4.77 -3.13
N SER A 49 0.07 5.42 -2.36
CA SER A 49 -1.38 5.18 -2.37
C SER A 49 -2.11 6.21 -3.23
N THR A 50 -1.63 6.48 -4.41
CA THR A 50 -2.41 7.25 -5.39
C THR A 50 -3.48 6.34 -6.00
N ALA A 51 -4.71 6.83 -6.08
CA ALA A 51 -5.74 6.15 -6.87
C ALA A 51 -5.25 6.09 -8.31
N GLN A 52 -5.06 4.87 -8.83
CA GLN A 52 -4.55 4.64 -10.18
C GLN A 52 -5.69 4.51 -11.18
N GLY A 53 -6.81 3.99 -10.75
CA GLY A 53 -7.99 3.84 -11.59
C GLY A 53 -9.28 3.86 -10.78
N VAL A 54 -10.35 4.26 -11.42
CA VAL A 54 -11.71 4.18 -10.89
C VAL A 54 -12.59 3.58 -11.96
N ALA A 55 -13.38 2.61 -11.60
CA ALA A 55 -14.35 1.99 -12.51
C ALA A 55 -15.65 1.66 -11.76
N THR A 56 -16.74 1.55 -12.48
CA THR A 56 -18.04 1.19 -11.95
C THR A 56 -18.34 -0.28 -12.25
N MET A 57 -18.94 -0.98 -11.33
CA MET A 57 -19.38 -2.37 -11.51
C MET A 57 -20.46 -2.47 -12.60
N ASN A 58 -20.26 -3.38 -13.51
CA ASN A 58 -21.26 -3.79 -14.49
C ASN A 58 -21.89 -5.11 -14.07
N GLY A 59 -23.04 -5.03 -13.43
CA GLY A 59 -23.72 -6.16 -12.82
C GLY A 59 -23.29 -6.42 -11.36
N ALA A 60 -24.23 -6.94 -10.58
CA ALA A 60 -23.97 -7.37 -9.21
C ALA A 60 -23.33 -8.75 -9.17
N ILE A 61 -22.43 -8.98 -8.20
CA ILE A 61 -21.84 -10.30 -7.92
C ILE A 61 -22.03 -10.66 -6.45
N SER A 62 -22.07 -11.95 -6.15
CA SER A 62 -22.15 -12.49 -4.79
C SER A 62 -21.18 -13.66 -4.63
N GLY A 63 -20.23 -13.52 -3.71
CA GLY A 63 -19.26 -14.58 -3.39
C GLY A 63 -18.39 -14.99 -4.58
N ALA A 64 -18.00 -14.07 -5.46
CA ALA A 64 -17.20 -14.35 -6.64
C ALA A 64 -15.93 -13.49 -6.67
N ALA A 65 -14.86 -14.02 -7.26
CA ALA A 65 -13.60 -13.30 -7.45
C ALA A 65 -13.52 -12.57 -8.80
N THR A 66 -14.33 -12.98 -9.79
CA THR A 66 -14.33 -12.31 -11.09
C THR A 66 -15.37 -11.20 -11.10
N ILE A 67 -14.94 -10.00 -11.40
CA ILE A 67 -15.78 -8.82 -11.56
C ILE A 67 -15.81 -8.38 -13.02
N THR A 68 -16.96 -7.84 -13.44
CA THR A 68 -17.07 -7.11 -14.68
C THR A 68 -17.26 -5.62 -14.34
N ILE A 69 -16.50 -4.77 -14.99
CA ILE A 69 -16.59 -3.32 -14.82
C ILE A 69 -17.04 -2.67 -16.13
N ASP A 70 -17.62 -1.49 -16.01
CA ASP A 70 -17.74 -0.56 -17.13
C ASP A 70 -16.36 -0.04 -17.54
N THR A 71 -16.29 0.92 -18.42
CA THR A 71 -15.03 1.55 -18.78
C THR A 71 -14.38 2.25 -17.58
N VAL A 72 -13.05 2.13 -17.47
CA VAL A 72 -12.26 2.93 -16.52
C VAL A 72 -12.50 4.42 -16.79
N VAL A 73 -12.61 5.21 -15.73
CA VAL A 73 -12.80 6.66 -15.86
C VAL A 73 -11.66 7.26 -16.68
N PRO A 74 -11.95 7.99 -17.77
CA PRO A 74 -10.93 8.60 -18.62
C PRO A 74 -10.03 9.56 -17.84
N GLY A 75 -8.73 9.59 -18.18
CA GLY A 75 -7.74 10.48 -17.56
C GLY A 75 -7.10 9.96 -16.26
N LEU A 76 -7.54 8.78 -15.78
CA LEU A 76 -6.87 8.07 -14.70
C LEU A 76 -5.89 7.01 -15.25
N ALA A 77 -4.97 6.56 -14.41
CA ALA A 77 -4.05 5.51 -14.79
C ALA A 77 -4.80 4.18 -15.03
N PRO A 78 -4.28 3.30 -15.89
CA PRO A 78 -4.91 2.01 -16.14
C PRO A 78 -4.87 1.13 -14.88
N ILE A 79 -5.86 0.24 -14.76
CA ILE A 79 -5.87 -0.79 -13.73
C ILE A 79 -4.75 -1.79 -14.03
N THR A 80 -3.99 -2.16 -13.00
CA THR A 80 -2.86 -3.11 -13.11
C THR A 80 -2.94 -4.20 -12.05
N VAL A 81 -2.31 -5.34 -12.34
CA VAL A 81 -2.20 -6.46 -11.40
C VAL A 81 -1.46 -6.01 -10.12
N GLY A 82 -1.96 -6.43 -8.97
CA GLY A 82 -1.42 -6.11 -7.66
C GLY A 82 -2.05 -4.88 -7.00
N GLN A 83 -2.79 -4.04 -7.70
CA GLN A 83 -3.50 -2.91 -7.09
C GLN A 83 -4.52 -3.37 -6.07
N VAL A 84 -4.64 -2.64 -4.95
CA VAL A 84 -5.72 -2.84 -3.98
C VAL A 84 -7.01 -2.28 -4.53
N VAL A 85 -8.06 -3.04 -4.32
CA VAL A 85 -9.42 -2.68 -4.72
C VAL A 85 -10.21 -2.29 -3.47
N THR A 86 -10.85 -1.13 -3.51
CA THR A 86 -11.72 -0.63 -2.45
C THR A 86 -13.06 -0.18 -3.05
N GLY A 87 -14.11 -0.28 -2.24
CA GLY A 87 -15.47 0.11 -2.60
C GLY A 87 -16.50 -0.55 -1.70
N THR A 88 -17.76 -0.15 -1.84
CA THR A 88 -18.85 -0.75 -1.07
C THR A 88 -18.99 -2.23 -1.42
N GLY A 89 -19.02 -3.09 -0.40
CA GLY A 89 -19.08 -4.55 -0.55
C GLY A 89 -17.71 -5.24 -0.56
N ILE A 90 -16.61 -4.46 -0.50
CA ILE A 90 -15.25 -5.00 -0.31
C ILE A 90 -14.84 -4.74 1.13
N THR A 91 -14.85 -5.77 1.96
CA THR A 91 -14.61 -5.69 3.41
C THR A 91 -13.25 -6.24 3.85
N ALA A 92 -12.55 -6.94 2.95
CA ALA A 92 -11.21 -7.48 3.18
C ALA A 92 -10.18 -6.78 2.29
N LEU A 93 -8.90 -7.02 2.57
CA LEU A 93 -7.82 -6.59 1.67
C LEU A 93 -7.87 -7.43 0.39
N ILE A 94 -8.37 -6.86 -0.66
CA ILE A 94 -8.52 -7.48 -1.98
C ILE A 94 -7.60 -6.77 -2.97
N THR A 95 -6.91 -7.54 -3.79
CA THR A 95 -6.04 -7.02 -4.85
C THR A 95 -6.49 -7.54 -6.22
N VAL A 96 -6.05 -6.88 -7.28
CA VAL A 96 -6.18 -7.38 -8.64
C VAL A 96 -5.23 -8.56 -8.84
N ALA A 97 -5.77 -9.76 -9.01
CA ALA A 97 -4.97 -10.98 -9.24
C ALA A 97 -4.59 -11.14 -10.71
N SER A 98 -5.53 -10.87 -11.62
CA SER A 98 -5.27 -10.86 -13.07
C SER A 98 -6.29 -10.00 -13.81
N ILE A 99 -5.96 -9.63 -15.04
CA ILE A 99 -6.83 -8.87 -15.95
C ILE A 99 -7.06 -9.73 -17.19
N THR A 100 -8.28 -10.18 -17.37
CA THR A 100 -8.66 -11.05 -18.49
C THR A 100 -8.99 -10.23 -19.75
N SER A 101 -9.61 -9.07 -19.56
CA SER A 101 -9.90 -8.11 -20.64
C SER A 101 -9.97 -6.69 -20.08
N ALA A 102 -10.24 -5.71 -20.94
CA ALA A 102 -10.40 -4.31 -20.51
C ALA A 102 -11.54 -4.10 -19.49
N THR A 103 -12.49 -5.03 -19.42
CA THR A 103 -13.66 -4.94 -18.54
C THR A 103 -13.82 -6.12 -17.58
N VAL A 104 -12.96 -7.16 -17.65
CA VAL A 104 -13.04 -8.34 -16.81
C VAL A 104 -11.77 -8.48 -15.99
N ILE A 105 -11.94 -8.40 -14.67
CA ILE A 105 -10.85 -8.41 -13.68
C ILE A 105 -11.08 -9.56 -12.71
N VAL A 106 -10.02 -10.30 -12.39
CA VAL A 106 -10.04 -11.33 -11.36
C VAL A 106 -9.37 -10.75 -10.11
N LEU A 107 -10.03 -10.86 -8.98
CA LEU A 107 -9.59 -10.41 -7.68
C LEU A 107 -8.89 -11.55 -6.91
N SER A 108 -8.10 -11.21 -5.91
CA SER A 108 -7.38 -12.16 -5.05
C SER A 108 -8.29 -12.94 -4.09
N GLY A 109 -9.54 -12.57 -3.98
CA GLY A 109 -10.54 -13.23 -3.13
C GLY A 109 -11.96 -12.91 -3.57
N ASN A 110 -12.90 -13.70 -3.04
CA ASN A 110 -14.32 -13.53 -3.33
C ASN A 110 -14.88 -12.28 -2.67
N VAL A 111 -15.72 -11.56 -3.38
CA VAL A 111 -16.41 -10.34 -2.92
C VAL A 111 -17.90 -10.38 -3.29
N SER A 112 -18.67 -9.57 -2.60
CA SER A 112 -20.10 -9.37 -2.92
C SER A 112 -20.31 -7.88 -3.13
N VAL A 113 -20.47 -7.48 -4.39
CA VAL A 113 -20.52 -6.07 -4.80
C VAL A 113 -21.79 -5.86 -5.65
N GLY A 114 -22.51 -4.79 -5.35
CA GLY A 114 -23.72 -4.42 -6.10
C GLY A 114 -23.42 -3.88 -7.50
N ASN A 115 -24.44 -3.86 -8.35
CA ASN A 115 -24.37 -3.17 -9.65
C ASN A 115 -24.16 -1.65 -9.44
N ASN A 116 -23.46 -0.99 -10.35
CA ASN A 116 -23.17 0.45 -10.33
C ASN A 116 -22.35 0.93 -9.09
N VAL A 117 -21.74 0.03 -8.34
CA VAL A 117 -20.83 0.41 -7.25
C VAL A 117 -19.51 0.91 -7.86
N VAL A 118 -19.05 2.05 -7.39
CA VAL A 118 -17.74 2.61 -7.76
C VAL A 118 -16.63 1.86 -7.02
N LEU A 119 -15.68 1.34 -7.76
CA LEU A 119 -14.46 0.72 -7.25
C LEU A 119 -13.26 1.61 -7.53
N THR A 120 -12.39 1.75 -6.54
CA THR A 120 -11.10 2.44 -6.65
C THR A 120 -9.98 1.42 -6.63
N PHE A 121 -9.09 1.51 -7.59
CA PHE A 121 -7.89 0.69 -7.75
C PHE A 121 -6.69 1.55 -7.40
N SER A 122 -5.95 1.19 -6.39
CA SER A 122 -4.83 1.98 -5.90
C SER A 122 -3.54 1.19 -5.95
N ASP A 123 -2.46 1.82 -6.37
CA ASP A 123 -1.12 1.26 -6.16
C ASP A 123 -0.86 1.14 -4.67
N THR A 124 -0.40 -0.01 -4.33
CA THR A 124 -0.38 -0.46 -2.97
C THR A 124 0.85 0.03 -2.23
N ALA A 125 0.68 1.08 -1.59
CA ALA A 125 1.17 1.18 -0.24
C ALA A 125 0.58 0.14 0.72
N ALA A 126 -0.35 -0.63 0.27
CA ALA A 126 -1.04 -1.65 1.01
C ALA A 126 -0.82 -3.05 0.45
N ALA A 127 0.07 -3.25 -0.54
CA ALA A 127 0.60 -4.58 -0.76
C ALA A 127 1.32 -4.97 0.52
N PRO A 128 0.83 -5.99 1.24
CA PRO A 128 1.43 -6.35 2.50
C PRO A 128 2.91 -6.65 2.29
N ALA A 129 3.75 -6.19 3.19
CA ALA A 129 5.13 -6.62 3.23
C ALA A 129 5.17 -8.13 3.43
N THR A 130 6.10 -8.78 2.79
CA THR A 130 6.33 -10.23 2.85
C THR A 130 7.78 -10.49 3.27
N ALA A 131 8.10 -11.72 3.63
CA ALA A 131 9.47 -12.12 3.97
C ALA A 131 10.49 -11.97 2.82
N ASN A 132 10.02 -11.66 1.61
CA ASN A 132 10.87 -11.41 0.43
C ASN A 132 11.12 -9.91 0.19
N ASP A 133 10.51 -9.03 0.99
CA ASP A 133 10.71 -7.59 0.88
C ASP A 133 11.94 -7.16 1.71
N MET A 134 12.27 -5.88 1.70
CA MET A 134 13.47 -5.33 2.31
C MET A 134 13.53 -5.63 3.82
N PHE A 135 14.63 -6.19 4.29
CA PHE A 135 14.88 -6.44 5.70
C PHE A 135 15.36 -5.18 6.41
N VAL A 136 14.82 -4.94 7.60
CA VAL A 136 15.25 -3.88 8.53
C VAL A 136 15.59 -4.53 9.85
N SER A 137 16.84 -4.34 10.29
CA SER A 137 17.36 -4.87 11.55
C SER A 137 16.79 -4.12 12.75
N ALA A 138 16.61 -4.83 13.85
CA ALA A 138 16.18 -4.24 15.11
C ALA A 138 17.23 -3.22 15.64
N GLU A 139 16.73 -2.12 16.22
CA GLU A 139 17.51 -1.09 16.90
C GLU A 139 18.49 -0.29 16.01
N GLU A 140 18.57 -0.61 14.72
CA GLU A 140 19.33 0.17 13.75
C GLU A 140 18.40 1.15 13.01
N PHE A 141 18.96 2.29 12.62
CA PHE A 141 18.21 3.24 11.82
C PHE A 141 18.71 3.25 10.38
N GLU A 142 17.79 3.37 9.46
CA GLU A 142 18.08 3.55 8.04
C GLU A 142 17.31 4.74 7.48
N ILE A 143 17.91 5.45 6.52
CA ILE A 143 17.29 6.60 5.86
C ILE A 143 17.08 6.28 4.39
N PHE A 144 15.84 6.42 3.94
CA PHE A 144 15.44 6.16 2.57
C PHE A 144 14.90 7.42 1.90
N LYS A 145 15.27 7.61 0.64
CA LYS A 145 14.59 8.58 -0.22
C LYS A 145 13.25 8.00 -0.65
N VAL A 146 12.20 8.79 -0.52
CA VAL A 146 10.82 8.38 -0.85
C VAL A 146 10.15 9.42 -1.74
N SER A 147 9.11 9.00 -2.44
CA SER A 147 8.22 9.93 -3.14
C SER A 147 7.17 10.48 -2.16
N PRO A 148 6.63 11.67 -2.43
CA PRO A 148 5.47 12.18 -1.69
C PRO A 148 4.34 11.16 -1.64
N ASN A 149 3.59 11.14 -0.53
CA ASN A 149 2.48 10.22 -0.28
C ASN A 149 2.87 8.73 -0.22
N THR A 150 4.16 8.39 -0.12
CA THR A 150 4.59 7.02 0.14
C THR A 150 4.01 6.51 1.46
N LYS A 151 3.61 5.25 1.50
CA LYS A 151 3.33 4.49 2.71
C LYS A 151 4.37 3.40 2.88
N VAL A 152 4.50 2.91 4.10
CA VAL A 152 5.39 1.79 4.42
C VAL A 152 4.55 0.67 5.00
N SER A 153 4.55 -0.48 4.35
CA SER A 153 4.01 -1.72 4.91
C SER A 153 5.11 -2.46 5.65
N VAL A 154 4.78 -3.09 6.77
CA VAL A 154 5.72 -3.85 7.60
C VAL A 154 5.12 -5.16 8.05
N ILE A 155 5.95 -6.20 8.11
CA ILE A 155 5.66 -7.51 8.72
C ILE A 155 6.87 -7.92 9.57
N ARG A 156 6.66 -8.61 10.69
CA ARG A 156 7.79 -9.15 11.49
C ARG A 156 8.59 -10.19 10.69
N SER A 157 9.89 -10.27 10.94
CA SER A 157 10.75 -11.28 10.34
C SER A 157 10.76 -12.61 11.13
N GLY A 158 10.66 -12.52 12.45
CA GLY A 158 10.68 -13.68 13.35
C GLY A 158 9.32 -13.99 13.98
N SER A 159 9.36 -14.61 15.16
CA SER A 159 8.15 -14.98 15.94
C SER A 159 7.68 -13.90 16.93
N THR A 160 8.52 -12.89 17.20
CA THR A 160 8.24 -11.83 18.18
C THR A 160 7.69 -10.59 17.50
N ASP A 161 6.59 -10.07 18.01
CA ASP A 161 5.99 -8.83 17.52
C ASP A 161 6.84 -7.63 17.93
N GLY A 162 6.91 -6.64 17.06
CA GLY A 162 7.63 -5.41 17.25
C GLY A 162 6.86 -4.19 16.77
N SER A 163 7.59 -3.10 16.60
CA SER A 163 7.06 -1.85 16.04
C SER A 163 8.08 -1.23 15.10
N LEU A 164 7.61 -0.70 13.99
CA LEU A 164 8.37 0.14 13.09
C LEU A 164 8.01 1.61 13.33
N PHE A 165 9.03 2.43 13.60
CA PHE A 165 8.90 3.88 13.67
C PHE A 165 9.37 4.48 12.35
N ILE A 166 8.51 5.26 11.72
CA ILE A 166 8.72 5.93 10.43
C ILE A 166 8.72 7.42 10.72
N THR A 167 9.88 8.06 10.65
CA THR A 167 10.01 9.51 10.88
C THR A 167 10.22 10.20 9.55
N GLU A 168 9.35 11.13 9.21
CA GLU A 168 9.52 12.02 8.05
C GLU A 168 10.75 12.91 8.24
N MET A 169 11.54 13.05 7.20
CA MET A 169 12.73 13.89 7.21
C MET A 169 12.64 14.90 6.06
N THR A 170 12.76 16.18 6.41
CA THR A 170 12.76 17.29 5.44
C THR A 170 14.10 17.97 5.44
N GLY A 171 14.57 18.39 4.24
CA GLY A 171 15.82 19.13 4.05
C GLY A 171 15.57 20.60 3.79
#